data_c9f0ead700cca43a97171c55dee786f6
#
_entry.id   c9f0ead700cca43a97171c55dee786f6
#
_cell.length_a   1.000
_cell.length_b   1.000
_cell.length_c   1.000
_cell.angle_alpha   90.00
_cell.angle_beta   90.00
_cell.angle_gamma   90.00
#
_symmetry.space_group_name_H-M   'P 1'
#
loop_
_entity.id
_entity.type
_entity.pdbx_description
1 polymer ?
#
loop_
_entity_poly.entity_id
_entity_poly.type
_entity_poly.pdbx_seq_one_letter_code
_entity_poly.pdbx_strand_id
1 'polypeptide(L)'
;MAKDKAPLPTAAPAADKKKAIDSAMSQIEKMYGKGSIMRLGDRTTLNVEVIPTGSLALDVALGIGGLPKGRIIEIYGPESSGKTTLALHVVAEAQKQGGEVAFVDAEHALDPTYAHALGVKVEDMLISQPDTGEQALEITEALVRSGAIDVIVVDSVAALVPRAEIEGEMGDSYVGLHARLMSQALRKLTGAIGKTNTIVIFINQLREKVGVMYGNPEVTTGGRALKFYASVRIDVRRIEAIKNGSELIGNRTRAKVVKNKMAPPFREAEFDIMYGEGIVRESELIDLGVKLDLVQKAGSWFSMGETRIGQGREAAKKYLQENPEIRDQLEADIRKNFDKLMSNQARAAAKAAGRAVDVSADDFDDSGN
;
A
#
# COMPACT_ATOMS: atom_id res chain seq x y z
N MET A 1 -25.17 1.48 -56.08
CA MET A 1 -23.84 2.14 -56.05
C MET A 1 -23.06 1.47 -54.92
N ALA A 2 -22.17 0.55 -55.28
CA ALA A 2 -21.29 -0.13 -54.32
C ALA A 2 -20.16 0.83 -53.91
N LYS A 3 -20.02 1.07 -52.61
CA LYS A 3 -18.86 1.82 -52.06
C LYS A 3 -17.65 0.90 -52.09
N ASP A 4 -16.70 1.25 -52.93
CA ASP A 4 -15.36 0.64 -52.95
C ASP A 4 -14.75 0.72 -51.54
N LYS A 5 -14.53 -0.44 -50.94
CA LYS A 5 -13.69 -0.56 -49.73
C LYS A 5 -12.22 -0.40 -50.16
N ALA A 6 -11.58 0.66 -49.71
CA ALA A 6 -10.14 0.83 -49.86
C ALA A 6 -9.41 -0.43 -49.34
N PRO A 7 -8.40 -0.94 -50.07
CA PRO A 7 -7.66 -2.13 -49.67
C PRO A 7 -6.92 -1.85 -48.34
N LEU A 8 -6.97 -2.82 -47.42
CA LEU A 8 -6.18 -2.80 -46.19
C LEU A 8 -4.67 -2.73 -46.54
N PRO A 9 -3.87 -1.89 -45.87
CA PRO A 9 -2.48 -1.75 -46.20
C PRO A 9 -1.74 -3.08 -45.96
N THR A 10 -1.09 -3.58 -47.01
CA THR A 10 -0.20 -4.74 -46.99
C THR A 10 0.99 -4.46 -46.03
N ALA A 11 1.41 -5.46 -45.25
CA ALA A 11 2.50 -5.33 -44.27
C ALA A 11 3.81 -4.87 -44.98
N ALA A 12 4.29 -3.68 -44.62
CA ALA A 12 5.52 -3.10 -45.16
C ALA A 12 6.77 -3.90 -44.74
N PRO A 13 7.87 -3.89 -45.52
CA PRO A 13 9.16 -4.47 -45.13
C PRO A 13 9.67 -3.95 -43.78
N ALA A 14 10.44 -4.73 -43.04
CA ALA A 14 10.84 -4.40 -41.66
C ALA A 14 11.55 -3.04 -41.50
N ALA A 15 12.34 -2.62 -42.48
CA ALA A 15 13.02 -1.31 -42.51
C ALA A 15 12.02 -0.14 -42.66
N ASP A 16 10.98 -0.31 -43.47
CA ASP A 16 9.97 0.72 -43.68
C ASP A 16 9.00 0.83 -42.49
N LYS A 17 8.77 -0.30 -41.79
CA LYS A 17 8.02 -0.30 -40.51
C LYS A 17 8.70 0.54 -39.44
N LYS A 18 10.05 0.43 -39.29
CA LYS A 18 10.82 1.21 -38.32
C LYS A 18 10.72 2.70 -38.59
N LYS A 19 10.91 3.13 -39.84
CA LYS A 19 10.76 4.54 -40.30
C LYS A 19 9.36 5.07 -40.04
N ALA A 20 8.34 4.27 -40.34
CA ALA A 20 6.93 4.65 -40.11
C ALA A 20 6.63 4.83 -38.61
N ILE A 21 7.15 3.96 -37.76
CA ILE A 21 7.01 4.08 -36.29
C ILE A 21 7.72 5.36 -35.80
N ASP A 22 8.97 5.62 -36.24
CA ASP A 22 9.72 6.80 -35.81
C ASP A 22 9.02 8.10 -36.26
N SER A 23 8.45 8.10 -37.47
CA SER A 23 7.62 9.22 -37.96
C SER A 23 6.36 9.42 -37.13
N ALA A 24 5.66 8.33 -36.79
CA ALA A 24 4.46 8.38 -35.94
C ALA A 24 4.81 8.87 -34.52
N MET A 25 5.90 8.40 -33.94
CA MET A 25 6.39 8.87 -32.62
C MET A 25 6.66 10.38 -32.66
N SER A 26 7.36 10.88 -33.68
CA SER A 26 7.64 12.31 -33.84
C SER A 26 6.36 13.15 -34.01
N GLN A 27 5.36 12.65 -34.71
CA GLN A 27 4.06 13.34 -34.82
C GLN A 27 3.31 13.38 -33.48
N ILE A 28 3.32 12.28 -32.72
CA ILE A 28 2.70 12.19 -31.40
C ILE A 28 3.38 13.18 -30.44
N GLU A 29 4.72 13.22 -30.43
CA GLU A 29 5.46 14.18 -29.61
C GLU A 29 5.22 15.64 -29.96
N LYS A 30 5.03 15.96 -31.26
CA LYS A 30 4.65 17.30 -31.68
C LYS A 30 3.25 17.70 -31.23
N MET A 31 2.29 16.75 -31.23
CA MET A 31 0.90 17.03 -30.84
C MET A 31 0.70 17.06 -29.32
N TYR A 32 1.37 16.17 -28.58
CA TYR A 32 1.11 15.94 -27.16
C TYR A 32 2.29 16.26 -26.24
N GLY A 33 3.43 16.71 -26.80
CA GLY A 33 4.64 17.05 -26.06
C GLY A 33 5.64 15.90 -25.96
N LYS A 34 6.93 16.26 -25.69
CA LYS A 34 8.01 15.29 -25.51
C LYS A 34 7.70 14.30 -24.38
N GLY A 35 7.96 13.03 -24.61
CA GLY A 35 7.72 11.96 -23.66
C GLY A 35 6.29 11.43 -23.60
N SER A 36 5.38 11.91 -24.48
CA SER A 36 4.03 11.38 -24.63
C SER A 36 4.02 9.95 -25.17
N ILE A 37 5.06 9.56 -25.88
CA ILE A 37 5.33 8.20 -26.35
C ILE A 37 6.82 7.88 -26.19
N MET A 38 7.15 6.65 -25.80
CA MET A 38 8.54 6.20 -25.69
C MET A 38 8.63 4.69 -25.90
N ARG A 39 9.81 4.19 -26.27
CA ARG A 39 10.07 2.74 -26.25
C ARG A 39 10.41 2.31 -24.82
N LEU A 40 9.79 1.25 -24.33
CA LEU A 40 10.01 0.77 -22.96
C LEU A 40 11.49 0.41 -22.69
N GLY A 41 12.21 -0.05 -23.71
CA GLY A 41 13.64 -0.36 -23.61
C GLY A 41 14.56 0.85 -23.52
N ASP A 42 14.10 2.06 -23.83
CA ASP A 42 14.88 3.29 -23.73
C ASP A 42 14.95 3.82 -22.28
N ARG A 43 14.12 3.30 -21.38
CA ARG A 43 14.25 3.52 -19.92
C ARG A 43 15.21 2.46 -19.37
N THR A 44 16.44 2.86 -19.17
CA THR A 44 17.39 2.15 -18.30
C THR A 44 16.79 2.09 -16.89
N THR A 45 16.42 0.88 -16.45
CA THR A 45 15.89 0.54 -15.13
C THR A 45 14.79 1.49 -14.65
N LEU A 46 13.55 0.98 -14.59
CA LEU A 46 12.45 1.58 -13.83
C LEU A 46 12.80 1.50 -12.33
N ASN A 47 13.68 2.37 -11.89
CA ASN A 47 13.88 2.58 -10.45
C ASN A 47 12.63 3.30 -9.95
N VAL A 48 11.68 2.54 -9.42
CA VAL A 48 10.45 3.10 -8.84
C VAL A 48 10.85 3.76 -7.52
N GLU A 49 10.73 5.07 -7.43
CA GLU A 49 10.92 5.77 -6.16
C GLU A 49 9.86 5.31 -5.16
N VAL A 50 10.27 5.09 -3.92
CA VAL A 50 9.42 4.57 -2.86
C VAL A 50 9.57 5.37 -1.57
N ILE A 51 8.53 5.32 -0.74
CA ILE A 51 8.56 5.74 0.65
C ILE A 51 8.44 4.48 1.50
N PRO A 52 9.37 4.22 2.45
CA PRO A 52 9.29 3.09 3.38
C PRO A 52 8.01 3.13 4.20
N THR A 53 7.54 1.98 4.62
CA THR A 53 6.29 1.87 5.39
C THR A 53 6.48 2.05 6.90
N GLY A 54 7.74 2.12 7.36
CA GLY A 54 8.07 2.04 8.78
C GLY A 54 8.20 0.60 9.29
N SER A 55 7.73 -0.39 8.51
CA SER A 55 7.91 -1.81 8.75
C SER A 55 8.84 -2.42 7.71
N LEU A 56 10.02 -2.90 8.12
CA LEU A 56 10.99 -3.55 7.24
C LEU A 56 10.42 -4.82 6.61
N ALA A 57 9.64 -5.57 7.37
CA ALA A 57 8.99 -6.79 6.87
C ALA A 57 7.98 -6.49 5.77
N LEU A 58 7.21 -5.39 5.90
CA LEU A 58 6.26 -4.97 4.87
C LEU A 58 6.98 -4.40 3.65
N ASP A 59 8.07 -3.66 3.82
CA ASP A 59 8.90 -3.15 2.73
C ASP A 59 9.46 -4.30 1.86
N VAL A 60 9.91 -5.40 2.51
CA VAL A 60 10.31 -6.64 1.83
C VAL A 60 9.11 -7.30 1.12
N ALA A 61 7.94 -7.36 1.77
CA ALA A 61 6.73 -7.96 1.18
C ALA A 61 6.22 -7.19 -0.04
N LEU A 62 6.38 -5.86 -0.06
CA LEU A 62 6.07 -5.00 -1.20
C LEU A 62 6.99 -5.26 -2.39
N GLY A 63 8.19 -5.79 -2.17
CA GLY A 63 9.10 -6.24 -3.21
C GLY A 63 9.86 -5.13 -3.96
N ILE A 64 9.70 -3.88 -3.53
CA ILE A 64 10.39 -2.69 -4.05
C ILE A 64 10.94 -1.81 -2.91
N GLY A 65 10.83 -2.26 -1.65
CA GLY A 65 11.39 -1.56 -0.49
C GLY A 65 10.52 -0.45 0.09
N GLY A 66 9.23 -0.36 -0.27
CA GLY A 66 8.29 0.63 0.25
C GLY A 66 7.07 0.82 -0.64
N LEU A 67 6.29 1.86 -0.38
CA LEU A 67 5.14 2.27 -1.19
C LEU A 67 5.60 3.08 -2.41
N PRO A 68 5.15 2.73 -3.63
CA PRO A 68 5.58 3.40 -4.87
C PRO A 68 5.03 4.83 -4.97
N LYS A 69 5.90 5.81 -5.25
CA LYS A 69 5.50 7.18 -5.54
C LYS A 69 4.63 7.28 -6.80
N GLY A 70 3.76 8.27 -6.84
CA GLY A 70 2.85 8.48 -7.98
C GLY A 70 1.76 7.43 -8.10
N ARG A 71 1.31 6.84 -6.97
CA ARG A 71 0.34 5.74 -6.95
C ARG A 71 -0.73 5.89 -5.87
N ILE A 72 -1.87 5.28 -6.15
CA ILE A 72 -2.95 5.10 -5.18
C ILE A 72 -2.71 3.78 -4.44
N ILE A 73 -2.76 3.85 -3.11
CA ILE A 73 -2.62 2.74 -2.20
C ILE A 73 -3.92 2.57 -1.42
N GLU A 74 -4.39 1.36 -1.23
CA GLU A 74 -5.49 1.06 -0.30
C GLU A 74 -4.96 0.23 0.86
N ILE A 75 -5.15 0.72 2.08
CA ILE A 75 -4.90 -0.01 3.33
C ILE A 75 -6.28 -0.31 3.94
N TYR A 76 -6.63 -1.59 4.09
CA TYR A 76 -7.94 -1.96 4.59
C TYR A 76 -7.87 -3.12 5.58
N GLY A 77 -8.92 -3.28 6.35
CA GLY A 77 -9.02 -4.34 7.35
C GLY A 77 -10.10 -4.05 8.39
N PRO A 78 -10.30 -4.96 9.36
CA PRO A 78 -11.22 -4.77 10.46
C PRO A 78 -10.90 -3.51 11.27
N GLU A 79 -11.83 -3.09 12.10
CA GLU A 79 -11.62 -2.03 13.06
C GLU A 79 -10.48 -2.40 14.04
N SER A 80 -9.73 -1.40 14.50
CA SER A 80 -8.60 -1.56 15.45
C SER A 80 -7.52 -2.54 14.98
N SER A 81 -7.36 -2.75 13.65
CA SER A 81 -6.33 -3.63 13.09
C SER A 81 -4.96 -2.95 12.88
N GLY A 82 -4.85 -1.64 13.12
CA GLY A 82 -3.60 -0.87 12.96
C GLY A 82 -3.46 -0.18 11.60
N LYS A 83 -4.54 0.05 10.85
CA LYS A 83 -4.53 0.73 9.54
C LYS A 83 -3.99 2.16 9.62
N THR A 84 -4.57 2.97 10.50
CA THR A 84 -4.16 4.37 10.72
C THR A 84 -2.74 4.43 11.28
N THR A 85 -2.37 3.52 12.21
CA THR A 85 -1.01 3.39 12.72
C THR A 85 0.00 3.16 11.59
N LEU A 86 -0.28 2.22 10.68
CA LEU A 86 0.58 1.96 9.52
C LEU A 86 0.68 3.18 8.60
N ALA A 87 -0.44 3.87 8.32
CA ALA A 87 -0.43 5.07 7.49
C ALA A 87 0.38 6.21 8.14
N LEU A 88 0.28 6.40 9.45
CA LEU A 88 1.06 7.40 10.19
C LEU A 88 2.56 7.08 10.18
N HIS A 89 2.96 5.79 10.25
CA HIS A 89 4.36 5.42 10.06
C HIS A 89 4.86 5.78 8.66
N VAL A 90 4.06 5.58 7.60
CA VAL A 90 4.42 6.04 6.24
C VAL A 90 4.60 7.56 6.19
N VAL A 91 3.71 8.30 6.85
CA VAL A 91 3.81 9.77 6.98
C VAL A 91 5.12 10.16 7.66
N ALA A 92 5.47 9.53 8.79
CA ALA A 92 6.71 9.77 9.51
C ALA A 92 7.95 9.45 8.65
N GLU A 93 7.93 8.36 7.89
CA GLU A 93 9.04 8.00 6.97
C GLU A 93 9.16 8.99 5.80
N ALA A 94 8.04 9.51 5.28
CA ALA A 94 8.05 10.57 4.27
C ALA A 94 8.71 11.85 4.81
N GLN A 95 8.32 12.29 6.01
CA GLN A 95 8.91 13.49 6.66
C GLN A 95 10.40 13.30 6.98
N LYS A 96 10.85 12.09 7.35
CA LYS A 96 12.28 11.79 7.53
C LYS A 96 13.09 11.97 6.25
N GLN A 97 12.47 11.77 5.09
CA GLN A 97 13.07 12.02 3.78
C GLN A 97 12.96 13.49 3.32
N GLY A 98 12.41 14.39 4.16
CA GLY A 98 12.16 15.79 3.83
C GLY A 98 10.92 16.01 2.98
N GLY A 99 10.01 15.03 2.92
CA GLY A 99 8.76 15.12 2.16
C GLY A 99 7.66 15.85 2.90
N GLU A 100 6.81 16.54 2.13
CA GLU A 100 5.61 17.20 2.62
C GLU A 100 4.43 16.23 2.69
N VAL A 101 3.63 16.34 3.74
CA VAL A 101 2.57 15.37 4.04
C VAL A 101 1.26 16.05 4.37
N ALA A 102 0.15 15.39 4.01
CA ALA A 102 -1.19 15.85 4.34
C ALA A 102 -2.06 14.69 4.86
N PHE A 103 -2.94 15.00 5.79
CA PHE A 103 -3.91 14.08 6.35
C PHE A 103 -5.33 14.64 6.19
N VAL A 104 -6.19 13.94 5.48
CA VAL A 104 -7.61 14.25 5.30
C VAL A 104 -8.38 13.34 6.24
N ASP A 105 -8.71 13.88 7.41
CA ASP A 105 -9.36 13.19 8.53
C ASP A 105 -10.90 13.32 8.42
N ALA A 106 -11.50 12.44 7.65
CA ALA A 106 -12.95 12.40 7.49
C ALA A 106 -13.68 11.73 8.67
N GLU A 107 -12.96 10.99 9.53
CA GLU A 107 -13.52 10.41 10.76
C GLU A 107 -13.43 11.36 11.96
N HIS A 108 -12.69 12.48 11.86
CA HIS A 108 -12.41 13.43 12.96
C HIS A 108 -11.81 12.75 14.20
N ALA A 109 -10.95 11.75 13.98
CA ALA A 109 -10.45 10.86 15.02
C ALA A 109 -8.92 10.84 15.15
N LEU A 110 -8.19 11.69 14.40
CA LEU A 110 -6.75 11.77 14.50
C LEU A 110 -6.32 12.34 15.86
N ASP A 111 -5.55 11.55 16.61
CA ASP A 111 -4.90 12.01 17.85
C ASP A 111 -3.48 12.52 17.53
N PRO A 112 -3.22 13.84 17.68
CA PRO A 112 -1.90 14.43 17.44
C PRO A 112 -0.82 13.87 18.39
N THR A 113 -1.20 13.53 19.63
CA THR A 113 -0.28 12.98 20.62
C THR A 113 0.21 11.60 20.18
N TYR A 114 -0.72 10.77 19.71
CA TYR A 114 -0.38 9.47 19.16
C TYR A 114 0.45 9.58 17.87
N ALA A 115 0.08 10.48 16.95
CA ALA A 115 0.86 10.71 15.74
C ALA A 115 2.30 11.14 16.05
N HIS A 116 2.49 12.05 17.02
CA HIS A 116 3.81 12.47 17.49
C HIS A 116 4.61 11.29 18.10
N ALA A 117 3.97 10.44 18.89
CA ALA A 117 4.62 9.25 19.46
C ALA A 117 5.10 8.26 18.38
N LEU A 118 4.44 8.21 17.21
CA LEU A 118 4.86 7.42 16.04
C LEU A 118 5.99 8.09 15.23
N GLY A 119 6.44 9.27 15.64
CA GLY A 119 7.52 10.02 14.99
C GLY A 119 7.05 10.98 13.89
N VAL A 120 5.75 11.27 13.80
CA VAL A 120 5.22 12.32 12.91
C VAL A 120 5.54 13.69 13.51
N LYS A 121 6.08 14.59 12.70
CA LYS A 121 6.20 16.01 13.02
C LYS A 121 4.84 16.64 12.74
N VAL A 122 4.02 16.73 13.79
CA VAL A 122 2.61 17.16 13.65
C VAL A 122 2.50 18.64 13.25
N GLU A 123 3.47 19.46 13.64
CA GLU A 123 3.58 20.88 13.29
C GLU A 123 3.84 21.10 11.80
N ASP A 124 4.45 20.14 11.11
CA ASP A 124 4.76 20.19 9.68
C ASP A 124 3.73 19.44 8.83
N MET A 125 2.70 18.83 9.45
CA MET A 125 1.68 18.06 8.75
C MET A 125 0.44 18.90 8.44
N LEU A 126 0.05 18.98 7.16
CA LEU A 126 -1.23 19.57 6.79
C LEU A 126 -2.38 18.66 7.22
N ILE A 127 -3.39 19.19 7.91
CA ILE A 127 -4.60 18.49 8.29
C ILE A 127 -5.83 19.17 7.70
N SER A 128 -6.78 18.37 7.23
CA SER A 128 -8.10 18.82 6.80
C SER A 128 -9.16 17.90 7.37
N GLN A 129 -10.24 18.47 7.90
CA GLN A 129 -11.40 17.77 8.45
C GLN A 129 -12.66 18.16 7.68
N PRO A 130 -12.91 17.53 6.54
CA PRO A 130 -14.02 17.87 5.65
C PRO A 130 -15.37 17.35 6.18
N ASP A 131 -16.45 18.12 5.93
CA ASP A 131 -17.81 17.75 6.32
C ASP A 131 -18.46 16.75 5.33
N THR A 132 -18.00 16.70 4.07
CA THR A 132 -18.60 15.87 3.02
C THR A 132 -17.53 15.11 2.23
N GLY A 133 -17.91 13.97 1.63
CA GLY A 133 -17.04 13.18 0.78
C GLY A 133 -16.56 13.95 -0.45
N GLU A 134 -17.42 14.82 -1.05
CA GLU A 134 -17.04 15.69 -2.16
C GLU A 134 -15.91 16.65 -1.74
N GLN A 135 -16.07 17.32 -0.60
CA GLN A 135 -15.07 18.25 -0.07
C GLN A 135 -13.73 17.54 0.20
N ALA A 136 -13.77 16.38 0.85
CA ALA A 136 -12.57 15.58 1.11
C ALA A 136 -11.79 15.24 -0.16
N LEU A 137 -12.50 14.81 -1.21
CA LEU A 137 -11.89 14.38 -2.47
C LEU A 137 -11.45 15.56 -3.34
N GLU A 138 -12.13 16.72 -3.26
CA GLU A 138 -11.72 17.97 -3.92
C GLU A 138 -10.46 18.55 -3.27
N ILE A 139 -10.38 18.55 -1.93
CA ILE A 139 -9.17 18.94 -1.19
C ILE A 139 -8.00 18.02 -1.56
N THR A 140 -8.23 16.70 -1.57
CA THR A 140 -7.22 15.71 -2.00
C THR A 140 -6.76 16.00 -3.43
N GLU A 141 -7.68 16.29 -4.36
CA GLU A 141 -7.35 16.63 -5.76
C GLU A 141 -6.50 17.90 -5.83
N ALA A 142 -6.85 18.95 -5.08
CA ALA A 142 -6.12 20.22 -5.05
C ALA A 142 -4.68 20.02 -4.51
N LEU A 143 -4.52 19.26 -3.43
CA LEU A 143 -3.21 18.91 -2.86
C LEU A 143 -2.36 18.11 -3.85
N VAL A 144 -2.91 17.10 -4.51
CA VAL A 144 -2.20 16.34 -5.55
C VAL A 144 -1.76 17.24 -6.69
N ARG A 145 -2.66 18.11 -7.18
CA ARG A 145 -2.37 19.02 -8.32
C ARG A 145 -1.31 20.08 -8.01
N SER A 146 -1.11 20.41 -6.73
CA SER A 146 -0.03 21.33 -6.33
C SER A 146 1.36 20.79 -6.70
N GLY A 147 1.50 19.46 -6.74
CA GLY A 147 2.79 18.79 -6.99
C GLY A 147 3.81 18.94 -5.86
N ALA A 148 3.40 19.51 -4.71
CA ALA A 148 4.27 19.78 -3.58
C ALA A 148 4.16 18.72 -2.46
N ILE A 149 3.15 17.84 -2.51
CA ILE A 149 2.87 16.88 -1.44
C ILE A 149 3.35 15.49 -1.84
N ASP A 150 4.16 14.86 -0.99
CA ASP A 150 4.67 13.50 -1.22
C ASP A 150 3.68 12.42 -0.80
N VAL A 151 3.00 12.60 0.36
CA VAL A 151 2.02 11.63 0.88
C VAL A 151 0.75 12.34 1.31
N ILE A 152 -0.39 11.85 0.86
CA ILE A 152 -1.71 12.24 1.34
C ILE A 152 -2.39 10.99 1.90
N VAL A 153 -2.86 11.05 3.14
CA VAL A 153 -3.70 10.01 3.76
C VAL A 153 -5.14 10.50 3.78
N VAL A 154 -6.08 9.64 3.37
CA VAL A 154 -7.52 9.87 3.49
C VAL A 154 -8.08 8.82 4.44
N ASP A 155 -8.47 9.23 5.64
CA ASP A 155 -8.99 8.34 6.70
C ASP A 155 -10.41 8.75 7.08
N SER A 156 -11.41 7.98 6.77
CA SER A 156 -11.42 6.77 5.95
C SER A 156 -12.43 6.88 4.81
N VAL A 157 -12.30 6.00 3.80
CA VAL A 157 -13.28 5.92 2.70
C VAL A 157 -14.71 5.72 3.21
N ALA A 158 -14.88 5.00 4.32
CA ALA A 158 -16.21 4.76 4.92
C ALA A 158 -16.90 6.04 5.41
N ALA A 159 -16.12 7.07 5.77
CA ALA A 159 -16.60 8.35 6.26
C ALA A 159 -16.82 9.40 5.15
N LEU A 160 -16.50 9.08 3.90
CA LEU A 160 -16.73 9.98 2.76
C LEU A 160 -18.20 9.99 2.33
N VAL A 161 -19.05 10.52 3.21
CA VAL A 161 -20.49 10.57 2.97
C VAL A 161 -20.80 11.62 1.89
N PRO A 162 -21.56 11.27 0.83
CA PRO A 162 -22.01 12.24 -0.17
C PRO A 162 -22.86 13.35 0.44
N ARG A 163 -22.66 14.60 -0.03
CA ARG A 163 -23.42 15.76 0.44
C ARG A 163 -24.94 15.54 0.38
N ALA A 164 -25.45 14.95 -0.71
CA ALA A 164 -26.85 14.68 -0.89
C ALA A 164 -27.43 13.73 0.19
N GLU A 165 -26.60 12.86 0.74
CA GLU A 165 -26.97 11.95 1.84
C GLU A 165 -27.02 12.70 3.19
N ILE A 166 -26.11 13.67 3.38
CA ILE A 166 -26.07 14.50 4.61
C ILE A 166 -27.24 15.48 4.65
N GLU A 167 -27.59 16.08 3.50
CA GLU A 167 -28.67 17.05 3.36
C GLU A 167 -30.07 16.42 3.24
N GLY A 168 -30.17 15.10 3.05
CA GLY A 168 -31.40 14.35 2.91
C GLY A 168 -32.10 14.07 4.23
N GLU A 169 -33.34 13.56 4.15
CA GLU A 169 -34.10 13.19 5.33
C GLU A 169 -33.72 11.81 5.87
N MET A 170 -33.89 11.61 7.19
CA MET A 170 -33.65 10.30 7.80
C MET A 170 -34.60 9.25 7.23
N GLY A 171 -34.03 8.18 6.64
CA GLY A 171 -34.77 7.10 6.01
C GLY A 171 -34.75 7.12 4.47
N ASP A 172 -34.23 8.17 3.86
CA ASP A 172 -34.02 8.21 2.42
C ASP A 172 -33.00 7.18 1.95
N SER A 173 -33.20 6.66 0.74
CA SER A 173 -32.32 5.65 0.17
C SER A 173 -31.36 6.26 -0.86
N TYR A 174 -30.08 6.27 -0.53
CA TYR A 174 -29.01 6.84 -1.37
C TYR A 174 -28.11 5.76 -2.00
N VAL A 175 -28.72 4.66 -2.44
CA VAL A 175 -27.99 3.50 -2.97
C VAL A 175 -27.04 3.90 -4.12
N GLY A 176 -25.76 3.60 -3.93
CA GLY A 176 -24.73 3.77 -4.97
C GLY A 176 -24.16 5.18 -5.13
N LEU A 177 -24.62 6.20 -4.41
CA LEU A 177 -24.04 7.56 -4.50
C LEU A 177 -22.57 7.56 -4.08
N HIS A 178 -22.23 6.94 -2.97
CA HIS A 178 -20.84 6.80 -2.49
C HIS A 178 -19.94 6.11 -3.54
N ALA A 179 -20.41 5.04 -4.17
CA ALA A 179 -19.64 4.35 -5.22
C ALA A 179 -19.45 5.21 -6.48
N ARG A 180 -20.45 6.06 -6.83
CA ARG A 180 -20.33 7.01 -7.95
C ARG A 180 -19.32 8.11 -7.64
N LEU A 181 -19.40 8.69 -6.43
CA LEU A 181 -18.45 9.70 -5.94
C LEU A 181 -17.03 9.18 -6.01
N MET A 182 -16.76 8.02 -5.43
CA MET A 182 -15.44 7.38 -5.48
C MET A 182 -14.97 7.11 -6.91
N SER A 183 -15.83 6.61 -7.78
CA SER A 183 -15.50 6.34 -9.18
C SER A 183 -15.14 7.60 -9.96
N GLN A 184 -15.82 8.71 -9.70
CA GLN A 184 -15.56 10.00 -10.34
C GLN A 184 -14.22 10.58 -9.85
N ALA A 185 -14.01 10.62 -8.53
CA ALA A 185 -12.81 11.15 -7.92
C ALA A 185 -11.55 10.38 -8.35
N LEU A 186 -11.59 9.04 -8.30
CA LEU A 186 -10.44 8.20 -8.66
C LEU A 186 -10.03 8.35 -10.12
N ARG A 187 -10.98 8.57 -11.03
CA ARG A 187 -10.67 8.90 -12.44
C ARG A 187 -9.88 10.19 -12.58
N LYS A 188 -10.25 11.24 -11.83
CA LYS A 188 -9.54 12.52 -11.83
C LYS A 188 -8.17 12.40 -11.16
N LEU A 189 -8.12 11.81 -9.96
CA LEU A 189 -6.91 11.66 -9.15
C LEU A 189 -5.82 10.86 -9.86
N THR A 190 -6.17 9.72 -10.49
CA THR A 190 -5.18 8.84 -11.13
C THR A 190 -4.32 9.57 -12.16
N GLY A 191 -4.93 10.44 -12.97
CA GLY A 191 -4.21 11.21 -13.99
C GLY A 191 -3.28 12.27 -13.41
N ALA A 192 -3.63 12.86 -12.26
CA ALA A 192 -2.82 13.86 -11.57
C ALA A 192 -1.68 13.20 -10.76
N ILE A 193 -1.99 12.17 -9.97
CA ILE A 193 -1.07 11.44 -9.10
C ILE A 193 0.14 10.90 -9.89
N GLY A 194 -0.08 10.33 -11.08
CA GLY A 194 1.00 9.80 -11.91
C GLY A 194 1.95 10.86 -12.48
N LYS A 195 1.59 12.16 -12.41
CA LYS A 195 2.41 13.28 -12.88
C LYS A 195 3.15 14.00 -11.74
N THR A 196 2.60 13.94 -10.52
CA THR A 196 3.10 14.67 -9.36
C THR A 196 3.94 13.84 -8.42
N ASN A 197 4.08 12.53 -8.67
CA ASN A 197 4.77 11.57 -7.80
C ASN A 197 4.19 11.48 -6.37
N THR A 198 3.00 12.02 -6.14
CA THR A 198 2.31 11.95 -4.85
C THR A 198 1.83 10.53 -4.57
N ILE A 199 1.99 10.02 -3.36
CA ILE A 199 1.31 8.82 -2.88
C ILE A 199 -0.01 9.24 -2.25
N VAL A 200 -1.13 8.62 -2.67
CA VAL A 200 -2.41 8.80 -1.99
C VAL A 200 -2.83 7.49 -1.35
N ILE A 201 -2.89 7.48 -0.02
CA ILE A 201 -3.28 6.33 0.79
C ILE A 201 -4.75 6.50 1.18
N PHE A 202 -5.59 5.57 0.75
CA PHE A 202 -6.96 5.46 1.22
C PHE A 202 -7.05 4.38 2.28
N ILE A 203 -7.44 4.77 3.49
CA ILE A 203 -7.78 3.82 4.55
C ILE A 203 -9.23 3.39 4.35
N ASN A 204 -9.49 2.09 4.43
CA ASN A 204 -10.81 1.54 4.18
C ASN A 204 -11.22 0.52 5.25
N GLN A 205 -12.52 0.43 5.48
CA GLN A 205 -13.10 -0.52 6.42
C GLN A 205 -13.68 -1.72 5.67
N LEU A 206 -13.74 -2.86 6.34
CA LEU A 206 -14.44 -4.04 5.88
C LEU A 206 -15.90 -4.04 6.36
N ARG A 207 -16.80 -4.45 5.49
CA ARG A 207 -18.21 -4.72 5.79
C ARG A 207 -18.54 -6.12 5.34
N GLU A 208 -19.46 -6.76 6.00
CA GLU A 208 -19.98 -8.05 5.60
C GLU A 208 -21.21 -7.92 4.73
N LYS A 209 -21.25 -8.61 3.61
CA LYS A 209 -22.44 -8.76 2.80
C LYS A 209 -23.38 -9.77 3.44
N VAL A 210 -24.57 -9.34 3.78
CA VAL A 210 -25.65 -10.22 4.25
C VAL A 210 -26.09 -11.17 3.11
N GLY A 211 -26.26 -12.46 3.40
CA GLY A 211 -26.79 -13.44 2.46
C GLY A 211 -25.77 -14.14 1.56
N VAL A 212 -24.46 -13.94 1.75
CA VAL A 212 -23.43 -14.71 1.06
C VAL A 212 -23.24 -16.05 1.78
N MET A 213 -23.79 -17.13 1.20
CA MET A 213 -23.63 -18.49 1.76
C MET A 213 -22.31 -19.16 1.38
N TYR A 214 -21.68 -18.76 0.28
CA TYR A 214 -20.42 -19.30 -0.23
C TYR A 214 -19.46 -18.18 -0.64
N GLY A 215 -18.15 -18.37 -0.41
CA GLY A 215 -17.12 -17.41 -0.72
C GLY A 215 -16.84 -16.41 0.42
N ASN A 216 -16.06 -15.35 0.14
CA ASN A 216 -15.72 -14.35 1.14
C ASN A 216 -16.80 -13.24 1.20
N PRO A 217 -17.55 -13.11 2.31
CA PRO A 217 -18.56 -12.07 2.48
C PRO A 217 -17.97 -10.67 2.66
N GLU A 218 -16.68 -10.56 2.99
CA GLU A 218 -16.03 -9.28 3.31
C GLU A 218 -15.89 -8.40 2.07
N VAL A 219 -16.33 -7.17 2.17
CA VAL A 219 -16.20 -6.15 1.12
C VAL A 219 -15.74 -4.84 1.71
N THR A 220 -14.94 -4.09 0.94
CA THR A 220 -14.54 -2.73 1.29
C THR A 220 -15.64 -1.74 0.91
N THR A 221 -15.76 -0.62 1.64
CA THR A 221 -16.71 0.47 1.37
C THR A 221 -16.32 1.25 0.11
N GLY A 222 -17.21 2.11 -0.41
CA GLY A 222 -16.93 2.94 -1.59
C GLY A 222 -17.01 2.22 -2.94
N GLY A 223 -17.59 1.01 -2.99
CA GLY A 223 -17.79 0.25 -4.21
C GLY A 223 -16.52 -0.43 -4.76
N ARG A 224 -16.51 -0.69 -6.08
CA ARG A 224 -15.41 -1.45 -6.71
C ARG A 224 -14.28 -0.58 -7.27
N ALA A 225 -14.47 0.74 -7.40
CA ALA A 225 -13.55 1.61 -8.11
C ALA A 225 -12.13 1.57 -7.51
N LEU A 226 -12.01 1.70 -6.19
CA LEU A 226 -10.72 1.71 -5.51
C LEU A 226 -9.93 0.41 -5.74
N LYS A 227 -10.60 -0.76 -5.78
CA LYS A 227 -9.98 -2.05 -6.10
C LYS A 227 -9.28 -2.06 -7.47
N PHE A 228 -9.82 -1.33 -8.46
CA PHE A 228 -9.23 -1.23 -9.79
C PHE A 228 -8.13 -0.18 -9.85
N TYR A 229 -8.36 1.01 -9.28
CA TYR A 229 -7.44 2.14 -9.35
C TYR A 229 -6.22 1.98 -8.46
N ALA A 230 -6.33 1.40 -7.27
CA ALA A 230 -5.20 1.14 -6.39
C ALA A 230 -4.12 0.29 -7.09
N SER A 231 -2.87 0.74 -6.99
CA SER A 231 -1.70 0.01 -7.47
C SER A 231 -1.22 -1.03 -6.47
N VAL A 232 -1.39 -0.74 -5.18
CA VAL A 232 -1.11 -1.65 -4.06
C VAL A 232 -2.33 -1.68 -3.16
N ARG A 233 -2.69 -2.88 -2.67
CA ARG A 233 -3.74 -3.09 -1.67
C ARG A 233 -3.20 -3.96 -0.57
N ILE A 234 -3.33 -3.51 0.67
CA ILE A 234 -2.80 -4.14 1.87
C ILE A 234 -3.95 -4.48 2.81
N ASP A 235 -4.16 -5.75 3.09
CA ASP A 235 -5.09 -6.26 4.09
C ASP A 235 -4.37 -6.35 5.45
N VAL A 236 -4.81 -5.56 6.42
CA VAL A 236 -4.18 -5.45 7.75
C VAL A 236 -5.08 -6.09 8.79
N ARG A 237 -4.57 -7.13 9.47
CA ARG A 237 -5.34 -7.89 10.46
C ARG A 237 -4.54 -8.14 11.72
N ARG A 238 -5.20 -7.98 12.87
CA ARG A 238 -4.66 -8.44 14.14
C ARG A 238 -4.67 -9.97 14.18
N ILE A 239 -3.54 -10.57 14.56
CA ILE A 239 -3.39 -12.03 14.71
C ILE A 239 -3.50 -12.42 16.18
N GLU A 240 -2.72 -11.75 17.03
CA GLU A 240 -2.55 -12.11 18.43
C GLU A 240 -2.43 -10.86 19.31
N ALA A 241 -2.86 -10.96 20.54
CA ALA A 241 -2.71 -9.92 21.53
C ALA A 241 -1.39 -10.08 22.29
N ILE A 242 -0.60 -9.01 22.39
CA ILE A 242 0.64 -8.98 23.16
C ILE A 242 0.32 -8.53 24.58
N LYS A 243 0.73 -9.33 25.57
CA LYS A 243 0.44 -9.09 26.98
C LYS A 243 1.70 -9.02 27.81
N ASN A 244 1.69 -8.17 28.84
CA ASN A 244 2.66 -8.15 29.93
C ASN A 244 1.91 -8.56 31.20
N GLY A 245 2.07 -9.82 31.61
CA GLY A 245 1.22 -10.41 32.65
C GLY A 245 -0.25 -10.47 32.23
N SER A 246 -1.13 -9.76 32.91
CA SER A 246 -2.56 -9.65 32.57
C SER A 246 -2.90 -8.44 31.69
N GLU A 247 -1.96 -7.49 31.55
CA GLU A 247 -2.17 -6.26 30.83
C GLU A 247 -1.94 -6.44 29.33
N LEU A 248 -2.87 -5.91 28.52
CA LEU A 248 -2.76 -5.89 27.06
C LEU A 248 -1.93 -4.66 26.65
N ILE A 249 -0.73 -4.89 26.12
CA ILE A 249 0.23 -3.85 25.77
C ILE A 249 0.40 -3.61 24.27
N GLY A 250 -0.15 -4.50 23.43
CA GLY A 250 -0.03 -4.38 21.98
C GLY A 250 -0.69 -5.53 21.24
N ASN A 251 -0.48 -5.54 19.94
CA ASN A 251 -0.99 -6.58 19.05
C ASN A 251 0.07 -6.99 18.03
N ARG A 252 0.17 -8.31 17.77
CA ARG A 252 0.82 -8.80 16.57
C ARG A 252 -0.13 -8.67 15.39
N THR A 253 0.33 -8.02 14.34
CA THR A 253 -0.45 -7.65 13.19
C THR A 253 0.14 -8.30 11.94
N ARG A 254 -0.71 -8.78 11.05
CA ARG A 254 -0.35 -9.27 9.73
C ARG A 254 -0.83 -8.30 8.67
N ALA A 255 0.07 -7.88 7.80
CA ALA A 255 -0.19 -7.12 6.60
C ALA A 255 0.02 -8.02 5.37
N LYS A 256 -1.05 -8.27 4.61
CA LYS A 256 -1.03 -9.07 3.38
C LYS A 256 -1.16 -8.17 2.16
N VAL A 257 -0.20 -8.21 1.26
CA VAL A 257 -0.22 -7.49 -0.01
C VAL A 257 -1.08 -8.25 -1.00
N VAL A 258 -2.38 -7.94 -1.06
CA VAL A 258 -3.35 -8.68 -1.90
C VAL A 258 -3.36 -8.24 -3.36
N LYS A 259 -2.86 -7.04 -3.65
CA LYS A 259 -2.65 -6.52 -5.00
C LYS A 259 -1.37 -5.71 -5.04
N ASN A 260 -0.57 -5.93 -6.08
CA ASN A 260 0.64 -5.14 -6.31
C ASN A 260 0.91 -5.10 -7.82
N LYS A 261 1.00 -3.88 -8.39
CA LYS A 261 1.32 -3.68 -9.81
C LYS A 261 2.83 -3.53 -10.05
N MET A 262 3.64 -3.46 -8.97
CA MET A 262 5.09 -3.22 -9.04
C MET A 262 5.90 -4.50 -8.84
N ALA A 263 5.36 -5.47 -8.10
CA ALA A 263 5.99 -6.75 -7.79
C ALA A 263 4.93 -7.85 -7.63
N PRO A 264 5.30 -9.14 -7.58
CA PRO A 264 4.37 -10.23 -7.35
C PRO A 264 3.58 -10.04 -6.03
N PRO A 265 2.25 -10.11 -6.07
CA PRO A 265 1.39 -9.95 -4.88
C PRO A 265 1.38 -11.20 -3.99
N PHE A 266 0.52 -11.18 -2.96
CA PHE A 266 0.22 -12.26 -1.99
C PHE A 266 1.34 -12.57 -1.02
N ARG A 267 2.31 -11.65 -0.88
CA ARG A 267 3.30 -11.72 0.20
C ARG A 267 2.70 -11.16 1.48
N GLU A 268 3.21 -11.64 2.60
CA GLU A 268 2.73 -11.26 3.94
C GLU A 268 3.91 -10.76 4.79
N ALA A 269 3.61 -9.80 5.64
CA ALA A 269 4.49 -9.31 6.68
C ALA A 269 3.78 -9.41 8.03
N GLU A 270 4.52 -9.75 9.06
CA GLU A 270 4.03 -9.71 10.43
C GLU A 270 4.93 -8.81 11.25
N PHE A 271 4.32 -7.96 12.05
CA PHE A 271 5.00 -7.03 12.94
C PHE A 271 4.17 -6.78 14.20
N ASP A 272 4.83 -6.32 15.24
CA ASP A 272 4.20 -5.98 16.52
C ASP A 272 3.87 -4.49 16.53
N ILE A 273 2.63 -4.16 16.90
CA ILE A 273 2.16 -2.80 17.18
C ILE A 273 1.96 -2.69 18.68
N MET A 274 2.77 -1.87 19.35
CA MET A 274 2.63 -1.58 20.77
C MET A 274 1.78 -0.33 20.96
N TYR A 275 0.95 -0.32 21.99
CA TYR A 275 0.10 0.83 22.29
C TYR A 275 0.95 2.02 22.74
N GLY A 276 0.72 3.18 22.13
CA GLY A 276 1.50 4.39 22.39
C GLY A 276 2.85 4.48 21.67
N GLU A 277 3.38 3.36 21.12
CA GLU A 277 4.71 3.33 20.48
C GLU A 277 4.63 3.00 18.97
N GLY A 278 3.57 2.31 18.54
CA GLY A 278 3.40 1.88 17.15
C GLY A 278 4.16 0.62 16.78
N ILE A 279 4.68 0.56 15.54
CA ILE A 279 5.40 -0.61 15.00
C ILE A 279 6.78 -0.71 15.66
N VAL A 280 7.05 -1.87 16.27
CA VAL A 280 8.31 -2.12 16.99
C VAL A 280 9.35 -2.68 16.04
N ARG A 281 10.33 -1.83 15.72
CA ARG A 281 11.39 -2.14 14.75
C ARG A 281 12.30 -3.28 15.20
N GLU A 282 12.67 -3.34 16.47
CA GLU A 282 13.56 -4.36 17.02
C GLU A 282 12.99 -5.77 16.88
N SER A 283 11.67 -5.90 17.02
CA SER A 283 10.98 -7.18 16.80
C SER A 283 11.16 -7.68 15.36
N GLU A 284 11.05 -6.80 14.38
CA GLU A 284 11.23 -7.13 12.97
C GLU A 284 12.69 -7.45 12.64
N LEU A 285 13.64 -6.70 13.23
CA LEU A 285 15.08 -6.95 13.05
C LEU A 285 15.47 -8.35 13.51
N ILE A 286 14.94 -8.81 14.65
CA ILE A 286 15.16 -10.17 15.12
C ILE A 286 14.57 -11.20 14.14
N ASP A 287 13.30 -11.02 13.75
CA ASP A 287 12.61 -11.97 12.88
C ASP A 287 13.25 -12.05 11.47
N LEU A 288 13.66 -10.92 10.90
CA LEU A 288 14.35 -10.84 9.61
C LEU A 288 15.81 -11.31 9.72
N GLY A 289 16.48 -10.98 10.81
CA GLY A 289 17.84 -11.42 11.11
C GLY A 289 17.93 -12.94 11.18
N VAL A 290 16.94 -13.60 11.81
CA VAL A 290 16.85 -15.07 11.83
C VAL A 290 16.64 -15.64 10.42
N LYS A 291 15.79 -15.02 9.59
CA LYS A 291 15.56 -15.46 8.19
C LYS A 291 16.80 -15.32 7.29
N LEU A 292 17.73 -14.46 7.67
CA LEU A 292 18.99 -14.22 6.95
C LEU A 292 20.21 -14.92 7.57
N ASP A 293 20.02 -15.67 8.66
CA ASP A 293 21.09 -16.28 9.45
C ASP A 293 22.08 -15.25 10.08
N LEU A 294 21.68 -13.97 10.16
CA LEU A 294 22.41 -12.90 10.86
C LEU A 294 22.18 -13.00 12.38
N VAL A 295 21.02 -13.47 12.78
CA VAL A 295 20.66 -13.82 14.16
C VAL A 295 20.43 -15.33 14.21
N GLN A 296 21.13 -15.99 15.09
CA GLN A 296 21.02 -17.44 15.32
C GLN A 296 20.02 -17.70 16.43
N LYS A 297 19.11 -18.66 16.21
CA LYS A 297 18.14 -19.11 17.22
C LYS A 297 18.40 -20.55 17.58
N ALA A 298 18.84 -20.79 18.81
CA ALA A 298 19.09 -22.12 19.37
C ALA A 298 18.18 -22.36 20.57
N GLY A 299 17.08 -23.10 20.38
CA GLY A 299 16.04 -23.24 21.38
C GLY A 299 15.39 -21.90 21.71
N SER A 300 15.48 -21.46 22.96
CA SER A 300 15.00 -20.14 23.44
C SER A 300 16.04 -19.02 23.31
N TRP A 301 17.29 -19.32 22.95
CA TRP A 301 18.36 -18.35 22.91
C TRP A 301 18.53 -17.72 21.53
N PHE A 302 18.75 -16.41 21.53
CA PHE A 302 19.14 -15.63 20.36
C PHE A 302 20.58 -15.15 20.50
N SER A 303 21.37 -15.25 19.40
CA SER A 303 22.76 -14.80 19.36
C SER A 303 23.11 -14.13 18.02
N MET A 304 24.08 -13.22 18.04
CA MET A 304 24.68 -12.61 16.87
C MET A 304 26.17 -12.94 16.89
N GLY A 305 26.64 -13.79 16.00
CA GLY A 305 27.96 -14.39 16.07
C GLY A 305 28.16 -15.13 17.40
N GLU A 306 29.19 -14.74 18.16
CA GLU A 306 29.47 -15.33 19.48
C GLU A 306 28.70 -14.68 20.64
N THR A 307 28.05 -13.52 20.39
CA THR A 307 27.37 -12.75 21.43
C THR A 307 25.92 -13.23 21.61
N ARG A 308 25.56 -13.65 22.84
CA ARG A 308 24.19 -13.94 23.21
C ARG A 308 23.43 -12.63 23.43
N ILE A 309 22.35 -12.39 22.68
CA ILE A 309 21.54 -11.17 22.74
C ILE A 309 20.28 -11.33 23.61
N GLY A 310 19.90 -12.57 23.97
CA GLY A 310 18.80 -12.77 24.91
C GLY A 310 18.24 -14.18 24.93
N GLN A 311 17.60 -14.52 26.05
CA GLN A 311 16.76 -15.71 26.16
C GLN A 311 15.30 -15.30 25.97
N GLY A 312 14.71 -15.77 24.87
CA GLY A 312 13.40 -15.33 24.42
C GLY A 312 13.43 -14.05 23.59
N ARG A 313 12.34 -13.84 22.84
CA ARG A 313 12.22 -12.73 21.87
C ARG A 313 12.22 -11.36 22.56
N GLU A 314 11.55 -11.26 23.72
CA GLU A 314 11.48 -10.00 24.48
C GLU A 314 12.85 -9.58 25.07
N ALA A 315 13.65 -10.54 25.55
CA ALA A 315 15.00 -10.24 26.02
C ALA A 315 15.92 -9.78 24.89
N ALA A 316 15.81 -10.41 23.70
CA ALA A 316 16.58 -10.02 22.52
C ALA A 316 16.15 -8.62 22.01
N LYS A 317 14.86 -8.30 22.02
CA LYS A 317 14.32 -6.98 21.71
C LYS A 317 14.89 -5.91 22.63
N LYS A 318 14.81 -6.14 23.95
CA LYS A 318 15.34 -5.23 24.96
C LYS A 318 16.85 -5.00 24.76
N TYR A 319 17.59 -6.06 24.46
CA TYR A 319 19.03 -5.94 24.18
C TYR A 319 19.30 -5.00 23.00
N LEU A 320 18.53 -5.10 21.90
CA LEU A 320 18.69 -4.21 20.75
C LEU A 320 18.27 -2.76 21.07
N GLN A 321 17.29 -2.55 21.93
CA GLN A 321 16.91 -1.22 22.43
C GLN A 321 18.01 -0.57 23.26
N GLU A 322 18.68 -1.37 24.11
CA GLU A 322 19.77 -0.90 24.97
C GLU A 322 21.10 -0.75 24.22
N ASN A 323 21.24 -1.34 23.01
CA ASN A 323 22.45 -1.31 22.19
C ASN A 323 22.16 -0.78 20.77
N PRO A 324 21.96 0.54 20.59
CA PRO A 324 21.58 1.13 19.30
C PRO A 324 22.57 0.86 18.17
N GLU A 325 23.89 0.82 18.47
CA GLU A 325 24.92 0.55 17.44
C GLU A 325 24.77 -0.86 16.85
N ILE A 326 24.47 -1.86 17.68
CA ILE A 326 24.25 -3.24 17.25
C ILE A 326 22.94 -3.33 16.45
N ARG A 327 21.89 -2.64 16.91
CA ARG A 327 20.61 -2.54 16.21
C ARG A 327 20.80 -1.96 14.82
N ASP A 328 21.47 -0.81 14.71
CA ASP A 328 21.66 -0.09 13.46
C ASP A 328 22.57 -0.88 12.49
N GLN A 329 23.59 -1.60 13.03
CA GLN A 329 24.41 -2.51 12.23
C GLN A 329 23.57 -3.67 11.69
N LEU A 330 22.76 -4.32 12.53
CA LEU A 330 21.89 -5.43 12.11
C LEU A 330 20.91 -4.97 11.02
N GLU A 331 20.33 -3.78 11.17
CA GLU A 331 19.45 -3.22 10.15
C GLU A 331 20.19 -2.97 8.84
N ALA A 332 21.38 -2.36 8.88
CA ALA A 332 22.17 -2.13 7.69
C ALA A 332 22.49 -3.45 6.96
N ASP A 333 22.79 -4.51 7.70
CA ASP A 333 23.07 -5.82 7.12
C ASP A 333 21.81 -6.52 6.57
N ILE A 334 20.65 -6.33 7.21
CA ILE A 334 19.35 -6.78 6.67
C ILE A 334 19.05 -6.04 5.36
N ARG A 335 19.23 -4.71 5.31
CA ARG A 335 18.99 -3.90 4.11
C ARG A 335 19.89 -4.28 2.95
N LYS A 336 21.17 -4.60 3.18
CA LYS A 336 22.09 -5.14 2.17
C LYS A 336 21.60 -6.48 1.57
N ASN A 337 20.84 -7.25 2.34
CA ASN A 337 20.31 -8.54 1.93
C ASN A 337 18.82 -8.51 1.53
N PHE A 338 18.24 -7.34 1.27
CA PHE A 338 16.83 -7.20 0.89
C PHE A 338 16.46 -8.03 -0.34
N ASP A 339 17.31 -8.06 -1.36
CA ASP A 339 17.07 -8.86 -2.57
C ASP A 339 16.95 -10.35 -2.26
N LYS A 340 17.75 -10.86 -1.33
CA LYS A 340 17.67 -12.24 -0.86
C LYS A 340 16.36 -12.51 -0.13
N LEU A 341 15.93 -11.60 0.75
CA LEU A 341 14.62 -11.69 1.44
C LEU A 341 13.46 -11.63 0.46
N MET A 342 13.48 -10.68 -0.48
CA MET A 342 12.45 -10.53 -1.50
C MET A 342 12.34 -11.77 -2.39
N SER A 343 13.46 -12.36 -2.81
CA SER A 343 13.49 -13.58 -3.62
C SER A 343 13.00 -14.80 -2.84
N ASN A 344 13.34 -14.95 -1.57
CA ASN A 344 12.87 -16.02 -0.71
C ASN A 344 11.34 -15.95 -0.48
N GLN A 345 10.82 -14.74 -0.21
CA GLN A 345 9.37 -14.52 -0.08
C GLN A 345 8.62 -14.79 -1.40
N ALA A 346 9.21 -14.39 -2.55
CA ALA A 346 8.61 -14.69 -3.85
C ALA A 346 8.49 -16.19 -4.11
N ARG A 347 9.54 -16.97 -3.77
CA ARG A 347 9.52 -18.44 -3.89
C ARG A 347 8.51 -19.07 -2.95
N ALA A 348 8.40 -18.58 -1.72
CA ALA A 348 7.42 -19.06 -0.75
C ALA A 348 5.99 -18.78 -1.20
N ALA A 349 5.70 -17.57 -1.70
CA ALA A 349 4.39 -17.18 -2.23
C ALA A 349 4.00 -18.00 -3.48
N ALA A 350 4.93 -18.22 -4.42
CA ALA A 350 4.70 -19.06 -5.60
C ALA A 350 4.39 -20.53 -5.22
N LYS A 351 5.11 -21.07 -4.21
CA LYS A 351 4.85 -22.43 -3.70
C LYS A 351 3.49 -22.54 -3.00
N ALA A 352 3.06 -21.48 -2.30
CA ALA A 352 1.74 -21.44 -1.66
C ALA A 352 0.63 -21.35 -2.72
N ALA A 353 0.80 -20.49 -3.75
CA ALA A 353 -0.14 -20.36 -4.85
C ALA A 353 -0.26 -21.66 -5.68
N GLY A 354 0.85 -22.35 -5.95
CA GLY A 354 0.84 -23.64 -6.64
C GLY A 354 0.14 -24.77 -5.86
N ARG A 355 0.01 -24.66 -4.54
CA ARG A 355 -0.78 -25.58 -3.72
C ARG A 355 -2.28 -25.25 -3.70
N ALA A 356 -2.65 -24.00 -4.03
CA ALA A 356 -4.04 -23.55 -4.08
C ALA A 356 -4.72 -23.80 -5.44
N VAL A 357 -3.98 -24.27 -6.45
CA VAL A 357 -4.48 -24.55 -7.81
C VAL A 357 -4.88 -26.02 -7.98
N ASP A 358 -5.23 -26.69 -6.91
CA ASP A 358 -5.98 -27.97 -6.99
C ASP A 358 -7.50 -27.70 -6.78
N VAL A 359 -7.99 -26.64 -7.43
CA VAL A 359 -9.42 -26.39 -7.59
C VAL A 359 -9.80 -26.99 -8.94
N SER A 360 -10.67 -27.99 -8.91
CA SER A 360 -11.21 -28.71 -10.06
C SER A 360 -11.74 -27.74 -11.12
N ALA A 361 -11.57 -28.13 -12.38
CA ALA A 361 -11.99 -27.40 -13.57
C ALA A 361 -13.53 -27.19 -13.71
N ASP A 362 -14.29 -27.53 -12.67
CA ASP A 362 -15.76 -27.50 -12.65
C ASP A 362 -16.37 -26.17 -12.17
N ASP A 363 -15.55 -25.17 -11.78
CA ASP A 363 -16.04 -23.88 -11.26
C ASP A 363 -16.23 -22.80 -12.36
N PHE A 364 -16.16 -23.14 -13.64
CA PHE A 364 -16.48 -22.25 -14.76
C PHE A 364 -17.72 -22.74 -15.53
N ASP A 365 -18.82 -22.91 -14.82
CA ASP A 365 -20.11 -23.00 -15.50
C ASP A 365 -20.80 -21.63 -15.47
N ASP A 366 -20.57 -20.88 -16.55
CA ASP A 366 -21.21 -19.64 -16.88
C ASP A 366 -22.60 -19.97 -17.43
N SER A 367 -23.57 -20.14 -16.55
CA SER A 367 -24.97 -20.18 -16.96
C SER A 367 -25.56 -18.79 -16.82
N GLY A 368 -25.45 -18.04 -17.90
CA GLY A 368 -26.29 -16.87 -18.13
C GLY A 368 -27.77 -17.22 -18.07
N ASN A 369 -28.50 -16.42 -17.30
CA ASN A 369 -29.83 -15.89 -17.65
C ASN A 369 -30.10 -14.64 -16.81
#